data_10a927e2a5962bb5f82603af569bd686
#
_entry.id   10a927e2a5962bb5f82603af569bd686
#
_cell.length_a   1.000
_cell.length_b   1.000
_cell.length_c   1.000
_cell.angle_alpha   90.00
_cell.angle_beta   90.00
_cell.angle_gamma   90.00
#
_symmetry.space_group_name_H-M   'P 1'
#
loop_
_entity.id
_entity.type
_entity.pdbx_description
1 polymer ?
#
loop_
_entity_poly.entity_id
_entity_poly.type
_entity_poly.pdbx_seq_one_letter_code
_entity_poly.pdbx_strand_id
1 'polypeptide(L)'
;MKKKILFFTGTRADFGKIKNIIREIKNSGKFTIKIAVSGMHMLNQFGLTYKEVEKSFGKTIYKFKNQNFGDNLDNILSNSVNKFSKIVKEFKPNLIVYHGDRIETLACAIVGSTNHILTAHLEGGEISGSIDDSIRHAVTKLSHTHFVGNEKAKKRVTKMGEQKKNVFIVGSADSDTILSKKLPSLNYVKKRYDIIFDKYAIILWHPVTSELKKLQNQISKRRETKTNRKQTKIT
;
A
#
# COMPACT_ATOMS: atom_id res chain seq x y z
N MET A 1 1.22 27.69 -14.59
CA MET A 1 1.48 27.00 -13.29
C MET A 1 1.57 25.49 -13.50
N LYS A 2 2.50 24.78 -12.79
CA LYS A 2 2.60 23.32 -12.84
C LYS A 2 1.36 22.69 -12.22
N LYS A 3 0.85 21.60 -12.81
CA LYS A 3 -0.22 20.79 -12.22
C LYS A 3 0.26 20.16 -10.92
N LYS A 4 -0.63 20.05 -9.93
CA LYS A 4 -0.35 19.57 -8.58
C LYS A 4 -0.83 18.12 -8.41
N ILE A 5 0.05 17.24 -7.94
CA ILE A 5 -0.28 15.84 -7.67
C ILE A 5 -0.08 15.57 -6.18
N LEU A 6 -1.11 15.04 -5.53
CA LEU A 6 -1.07 14.58 -4.14
C LEU A 6 -1.05 13.04 -4.11
N PHE A 7 0.04 12.46 -3.63
CA PHE A 7 0.12 11.03 -3.35
C PHE A 7 -0.30 10.75 -1.92
N PHE A 8 -0.88 9.59 -1.70
CA PHE A 8 -1.19 9.10 -0.36
C PHE A 8 -0.47 7.77 -0.07
N THR A 9 0.02 7.60 1.15
CA THR A 9 0.55 6.34 1.66
C THR A 9 0.19 6.13 3.13
N GLY A 10 -0.32 4.94 3.45
CA GLY A 10 -0.73 4.54 4.80
C GLY A 10 0.23 3.54 5.46
N THR A 11 1.05 2.82 4.66
CA THR A 11 1.95 1.78 5.15
C THR A 11 3.26 1.74 4.36
N ARG A 12 4.26 1.07 4.92
CA ARG A 12 5.51 0.81 4.22
C ARG A 12 5.31 0.02 2.92
N ALA A 13 4.35 -0.90 2.91
CA ALA A 13 4.01 -1.67 1.71
C ALA A 13 3.49 -0.77 0.59
N ASP A 14 2.52 0.10 0.89
CA ASP A 14 2.00 1.08 -0.09
C ASP A 14 3.11 2.00 -0.60
N PHE A 15 3.95 2.50 0.32
CA PHE A 15 5.06 3.37 -0.05
C PHE A 15 6.04 2.68 -0.99
N GLY A 16 6.34 1.40 -0.76
CA GLY A 16 7.17 0.59 -1.65
C GLY A 16 6.63 0.59 -3.09
N LYS A 17 5.33 0.44 -3.24
CA LYS A 17 4.64 0.41 -4.53
C LYS A 17 4.64 1.75 -5.28
N ILE A 18 4.48 2.87 -4.57
CA ILE A 18 4.37 4.19 -5.20
C ILE A 18 5.67 4.97 -5.26
N LYS A 19 6.69 4.58 -4.50
CA LYS A 19 7.96 5.32 -4.36
C LYS A 19 8.66 5.63 -5.68
N ASN A 20 8.75 4.64 -6.56
CA ASN A 20 9.40 4.80 -7.85
C ASN A 20 8.56 5.72 -8.77
N ILE A 21 7.24 5.58 -8.76
CA ILE A 21 6.33 6.44 -9.52
C ILE A 21 6.50 7.90 -9.08
N ILE A 22 6.52 8.16 -7.77
CA ILE A 22 6.74 9.51 -7.23
C ILE A 22 8.09 10.07 -7.69
N ARG A 23 9.15 9.23 -7.66
CA ARG A 23 10.50 9.65 -8.06
C ARG A 23 10.54 10.04 -9.53
N GLU A 24 9.99 9.24 -10.42
CA GLU A 24 9.96 9.51 -11.86
C GLU A 24 9.18 10.79 -12.17
N ILE A 25 8.00 10.95 -11.56
CA ILE A 25 7.19 12.16 -11.73
C ILE A 25 7.91 13.40 -11.18
N LYS A 26 8.58 13.28 -10.03
CA LYS A 26 9.39 14.37 -9.45
C LYS A 26 10.55 14.75 -10.37
N ASN A 27 11.27 13.77 -10.89
CA ASN A 27 12.42 13.97 -11.77
C ASN A 27 12.05 14.61 -13.11
N SER A 28 10.83 14.36 -13.60
CA SER A 28 10.32 14.99 -14.82
C SER A 28 10.25 16.52 -14.72
N GLY A 29 10.21 17.07 -13.52
CA GLY A 29 10.12 18.51 -13.27
C GLY A 29 8.79 19.16 -13.73
N LYS A 30 7.87 18.38 -14.29
CA LYS A 30 6.61 18.88 -14.91
C LYS A 30 5.51 19.18 -13.89
N PHE A 31 5.57 18.59 -12.70
CA PHE A 31 4.51 18.62 -11.69
C PHE A 31 5.01 19.15 -10.35
N THR A 32 4.11 19.74 -9.59
CA THR A 32 4.31 20.02 -8.15
C THR A 32 3.74 18.84 -7.36
N ILE A 33 4.59 18.20 -6.54
CA ILE A 33 4.20 16.98 -5.82
C ILE A 33 4.16 17.23 -4.33
N LYS A 34 3.17 16.66 -3.65
CA LYS A 34 3.11 16.45 -2.21
C LYS A 34 2.70 15.00 -1.90
N ILE A 35 3.09 14.52 -0.73
CA ILE A 35 2.80 13.16 -0.26
C ILE A 35 2.13 13.28 1.10
N ALA A 36 0.89 12.82 1.21
CA ALA A 36 0.19 12.67 2.48
C ALA A 36 0.56 11.32 3.10
N VAL A 37 1.06 11.35 4.33
CA VAL A 37 1.57 10.18 5.05
C VAL A 37 0.78 10.02 6.34
N SER A 38 0.15 8.86 6.53
CA SER A 38 -0.71 8.55 7.66
C SER A 38 -0.73 7.05 7.99
N GLY A 39 -1.77 6.58 8.63
CA GLY A 39 -1.98 5.16 8.89
C GLY A 39 -0.91 4.54 9.78
N MET A 40 -0.52 3.32 9.44
CA MET A 40 0.52 2.57 10.18
C MET A 40 1.89 3.24 10.14
N HIS A 41 2.15 4.11 9.17
CA HIS A 41 3.37 4.91 9.14
C HIS A 41 3.58 5.73 10.41
N MET A 42 2.49 6.13 11.07
CA MET A 42 2.50 7.02 12.25
C MET A 42 2.50 6.27 13.58
N LEU A 43 2.54 4.93 13.58
CA LEU A 43 2.46 4.10 14.77
C LEU A 43 3.82 3.53 15.19
N ASN A 44 4.14 3.65 16.48
CA ASN A 44 5.39 3.11 17.06
C ASN A 44 5.53 1.60 16.83
N GLN A 45 4.44 0.85 16.96
CA GLN A 45 4.40 -0.60 16.79
C GLN A 45 4.86 -1.05 15.40
N PHE A 46 4.74 -0.19 14.40
CA PHE A 46 5.20 -0.43 13.02
C PHE A 46 6.50 0.32 12.68
N GLY A 47 7.22 0.84 13.69
CA GLY A 47 8.55 1.42 13.55
C GLY A 47 8.57 2.86 12.99
N LEU A 48 7.47 3.61 13.08
CA LEU A 48 7.37 5.00 12.59
C LEU A 48 7.92 5.18 11.17
N THR A 49 7.46 4.33 10.26
CA THR A 49 8.00 4.22 8.90
C THR A 49 7.77 5.48 8.03
N TYR A 50 7.03 6.50 8.53
CA TYR A 50 7.01 7.83 7.91
C TYR A 50 8.43 8.41 7.74
N LYS A 51 9.38 8.03 8.60
CA LYS A 51 10.79 8.45 8.52
C LYS A 51 11.45 8.00 7.21
N GLU A 52 11.05 6.85 6.66
CA GLU A 52 11.53 6.36 5.36
C GLU A 52 11.03 7.25 4.21
N VAL A 53 9.76 7.69 4.30
CA VAL A 53 9.17 8.61 3.33
C VAL A 53 9.87 9.96 3.40
N GLU A 54 10.07 10.48 4.61
CA GLU A 54 10.75 11.74 4.88
C GLU A 54 12.21 11.73 4.39
N LYS A 55 12.95 10.64 4.66
CA LYS A 55 14.31 10.44 4.13
C LYS A 55 14.36 10.45 2.60
N SER A 56 13.30 9.92 1.95
CA SER A 56 13.26 9.82 0.48
C SER A 56 12.82 11.10 -0.21
N PHE A 57 11.95 11.90 0.41
CA PHE A 57 11.27 13.02 -0.24
C PHE A 57 11.32 14.36 0.54
N GLY A 58 11.87 14.37 1.76
CA GLY A 58 12.13 15.57 2.55
C GLY A 58 10.86 16.38 2.85
N LYS A 59 10.93 17.69 2.66
CA LYS A 59 9.84 18.64 2.93
C LYS A 59 8.61 18.51 2.02
N THR A 60 8.57 17.51 1.15
CA THR A 60 7.44 17.29 0.22
C THR A 60 6.26 16.58 0.87
N ILE A 61 6.31 16.28 2.17
CA ILE A 61 5.33 15.46 2.88
C ILE A 61 4.40 16.27 3.79
N TYR A 62 3.14 15.82 3.86
CA TYR A 62 2.18 16.14 4.92
C TYR A 62 2.05 14.94 5.84
N LYS A 63 2.27 15.11 7.13
CA LYS A 63 2.13 14.04 8.14
C LYS A 63 0.89 14.27 8.97
N PHE A 64 0.06 13.25 9.16
CA PHE A 64 -1.06 13.31 10.11
C PHE A 64 -1.34 11.96 10.74
N LYS A 65 -1.64 11.97 12.02
CA LYS A 65 -2.05 10.78 12.75
C LYS A 65 -3.58 10.66 12.68
N ASN A 66 -4.08 9.56 12.12
CA ASN A 66 -5.50 9.28 11.94
C ASN A 66 -6.02 8.18 12.88
N GLN A 67 -5.10 7.45 13.55
CA GLN A 67 -5.45 6.29 14.37
C GLN A 67 -4.47 6.09 15.51
N ASN A 68 -4.93 5.36 16.54
CA ASN A 68 -4.11 4.66 17.52
C ASN A 68 -4.14 3.15 17.21
N PHE A 69 -3.27 2.40 17.85
CA PHE A 69 -3.30 0.95 17.76
C PHE A 69 -4.58 0.40 18.39
N GLY A 70 -5.33 -0.41 17.64
CA GLY A 70 -6.59 -1.00 18.11
C GLY A 70 -7.85 -0.18 17.83
N ASP A 71 -7.74 1.01 17.23
CA ASP A 71 -8.91 1.79 16.83
C ASP A 71 -9.76 1.01 15.80
N ASN A 72 -11.08 1.16 15.87
CA ASN A 72 -12.01 0.59 14.92
C ASN A 72 -11.91 1.26 13.54
N LEU A 73 -12.21 0.50 12.48
CA LEU A 73 -12.05 0.96 11.09
C LEU A 73 -12.94 2.17 10.75
N ASP A 74 -14.14 2.25 11.31
CA ASP A 74 -15.04 3.40 11.12
C ASP A 74 -14.46 4.70 11.69
N ASN A 75 -13.87 4.64 12.89
CA ASN A 75 -13.18 5.77 13.50
C ASN A 75 -11.94 6.19 12.70
N ILE A 76 -11.16 5.21 12.21
CA ILE A 76 -10.00 5.45 11.35
C ILE A 76 -10.46 6.13 10.05
N LEU A 77 -11.56 5.67 9.45
CA LEU A 77 -12.14 6.26 8.25
C LEU A 77 -12.54 7.72 8.46
N SER A 78 -13.34 7.97 9.49
CA SER A 78 -13.83 9.30 9.85
C SER A 78 -12.67 10.29 10.07
N ASN A 79 -11.70 9.91 10.89
CA ASN A 79 -10.51 10.71 11.15
C ASN A 79 -9.69 10.99 9.88
N SER A 80 -9.56 9.97 9.02
CA SER A 80 -8.81 10.09 7.75
C SER A 80 -9.49 11.05 6.79
N VAL A 81 -10.81 10.95 6.62
CA VAL A 81 -11.60 11.87 5.78
C VAL A 81 -11.42 13.31 6.25
N ASN A 82 -11.61 13.54 7.56
CA ASN A 82 -11.51 14.89 8.13
C ASN A 82 -10.10 15.51 7.92
N LYS A 83 -9.06 14.76 8.27
CA LYS A 83 -7.68 15.28 8.19
C LYS A 83 -7.18 15.40 6.75
N PHE A 84 -7.49 14.44 5.89
CA PHE A 84 -7.10 14.48 4.49
C PHE A 84 -7.83 15.61 3.73
N SER A 85 -9.10 15.88 4.05
CA SER A 85 -9.84 17.02 3.50
C SER A 85 -9.15 18.36 3.76
N LYS A 86 -8.55 18.55 4.95
CA LYS A 86 -7.78 19.77 5.26
C LYS A 86 -6.55 19.92 4.36
N ILE A 87 -5.82 18.84 4.13
CA ILE A 87 -4.65 18.83 3.22
C ILE A 87 -5.07 19.14 1.78
N VAL A 88 -6.18 18.57 1.34
CA VAL A 88 -6.72 18.82 -0.01
C VAL A 88 -7.11 20.29 -0.20
N LYS A 89 -7.77 20.89 0.78
CA LYS A 89 -8.14 22.31 0.77
C LYS A 89 -6.94 23.25 0.74
N GLU A 90 -5.87 22.90 1.47
CA GLU A 90 -4.61 23.66 1.52
C GLU A 90 -3.82 23.53 0.23
N PHE A 91 -3.56 22.30 -0.21
CA PHE A 91 -2.69 22.04 -1.35
C PHE A 91 -3.38 22.27 -2.69
N LYS A 92 -4.70 22.05 -2.78
CA LYS A 92 -5.54 22.15 -3.98
C LYS A 92 -4.96 21.31 -5.13
N PRO A 93 -4.88 19.97 -4.99
CA PRO A 93 -4.34 19.09 -6.01
C PRO A 93 -5.24 19.05 -7.26
N ASN A 94 -4.63 18.83 -8.42
CA ASN A 94 -5.34 18.51 -9.65
C ASN A 94 -5.60 17.01 -9.79
N LEU A 95 -4.77 16.19 -9.13
CA LEU A 95 -4.84 14.74 -9.13
C LEU A 95 -4.45 14.20 -7.75
N ILE A 96 -5.21 13.24 -7.26
CA ILE A 96 -4.87 12.44 -6.08
C ILE A 96 -4.54 11.02 -6.54
N VAL A 97 -3.41 10.48 -6.10
CA VAL A 97 -2.95 9.13 -6.44
C VAL A 97 -2.81 8.31 -5.16
N TYR A 98 -3.42 7.14 -5.16
CA TYR A 98 -3.37 6.21 -4.04
C TYR A 98 -3.33 4.76 -4.51
N HIS A 99 -2.93 3.88 -3.59
CA HIS A 99 -2.70 2.46 -3.85
C HIS A 99 -3.57 1.60 -2.94
N GLY A 100 -4.09 0.49 -3.49
CA GLY A 100 -4.63 -0.64 -2.73
C GLY A 100 -6.01 -0.43 -2.13
N ASP A 101 -6.20 -0.98 -0.94
CA ASP A 101 -7.49 -1.35 -0.36
C ASP A 101 -7.63 -1.00 1.12
N ARG A 102 -6.78 -0.14 1.62
CA ARG A 102 -6.86 0.25 3.02
C ARG A 102 -7.99 1.24 3.28
N ILE A 103 -8.46 1.26 4.51
CA ILE A 103 -9.52 2.18 4.93
C ILE A 103 -9.12 3.66 4.73
N GLU A 104 -7.84 3.97 4.87
CA GLU A 104 -7.31 5.31 4.61
C GLU A 104 -7.33 5.65 3.12
N THR A 105 -7.14 4.64 2.26
CA THR A 105 -7.27 4.80 0.80
C THR A 105 -8.70 5.11 0.41
N LEU A 106 -9.67 4.45 1.06
CA LEU A 106 -11.09 4.77 0.89
C LEU A 106 -11.40 6.21 1.30
N ALA A 107 -10.84 6.68 2.41
CA ALA A 107 -10.96 8.08 2.83
C ALA A 107 -10.46 9.05 1.76
N CYS A 108 -9.31 8.76 1.16
CA CYS A 108 -8.75 9.58 0.07
C CYS A 108 -9.65 9.58 -1.18
N ALA A 109 -10.22 8.44 -1.53
CA ALA A 109 -11.14 8.29 -2.65
C ALA A 109 -12.44 9.08 -2.43
N ILE A 110 -13.03 8.98 -1.23
CA ILE A 110 -14.20 9.78 -0.81
C ILE A 110 -13.90 11.27 -0.95
N VAL A 111 -12.81 11.75 -0.34
CA VAL A 111 -12.46 13.17 -0.37
C VAL A 111 -12.19 13.66 -1.80
N GLY A 112 -11.48 12.88 -2.61
CA GLY A 112 -11.21 13.24 -4.00
C GLY A 112 -12.48 13.34 -4.82
N SER A 113 -13.34 12.33 -4.78
CA SER A 113 -14.59 12.26 -5.52
C SER A 113 -15.56 13.37 -5.11
N THR A 114 -15.79 13.57 -3.81
CA THR A 114 -16.74 14.57 -3.29
C THR A 114 -16.27 16.01 -3.46
N ASN A 115 -14.97 16.24 -3.70
CA ASN A 115 -14.43 17.57 -4.02
C ASN A 115 -14.16 17.76 -5.52
N HIS A 116 -14.67 16.89 -6.38
CA HIS A 116 -14.50 16.94 -7.84
C HIS A 116 -13.04 17.01 -8.30
N ILE A 117 -12.14 16.30 -7.59
CA ILE A 117 -10.73 16.20 -7.92
C ILE A 117 -10.48 14.88 -8.63
N LEU A 118 -9.73 14.89 -9.71
CA LEU A 118 -9.35 13.68 -10.41
C LEU A 118 -8.58 12.73 -9.46
N THR A 119 -8.90 11.44 -9.56
CA THR A 119 -8.30 10.41 -8.73
C THR A 119 -7.77 9.27 -9.58
N ALA A 120 -6.64 8.70 -9.15
CA ALA A 120 -6.00 7.55 -9.78
C ALA A 120 -5.76 6.45 -8.74
N HIS A 121 -6.32 5.28 -9.01
CA HIS A 121 -6.22 4.10 -8.16
C HIS A 121 -5.22 3.09 -8.75
N LEU A 122 -4.22 2.72 -7.97
CA LEU A 122 -3.25 1.68 -8.31
C LEU A 122 -3.64 0.35 -7.67
N GLU A 123 -3.48 -0.72 -8.42
CA GLU A 123 -3.79 -2.11 -8.04
C GLU A 123 -5.27 -2.34 -7.67
N GLY A 124 -6.19 -1.60 -8.31
CA GLY A 124 -7.62 -1.92 -8.30
C GLY A 124 -7.93 -3.24 -9.02
N GLY A 125 -9.09 -3.84 -8.69
CA GLY A 125 -9.58 -5.03 -9.37
C GLY A 125 -8.94 -6.36 -8.95
N GLU A 126 -8.01 -6.39 -7.99
CA GLU A 126 -7.51 -7.63 -7.38
C GLU A 126 -8.52 -8.23 -6.39
N ILE A 127 -8.33 -9.51 -6.01
CA ILE A 127 -9.18 -10.24 -5.05
C ILE A 127 -8.29 -10.87 -3.98
N SER A 128 -8.67 -10.71 -2.71
CA SER A 128 -7.98 -11.27 -1.54
C SER A 128 -8.87 -12.16 -0.67
N GLY A 129 -10.20 -12.12 -0.85
CA GLY A 129 -11.16 -12.92 -0.08
C GLY A 129 -11.43 -12.38 1.32
N SER A 130 -11.20 -11.08 1.55
CA SER A 130 -11.43 -10.40 2.83
C SER A 130 -12.27 -9.14 2.64
N ILE A 131 -12.51 -8.40 3.73
CA ILE A 131 -13.17 -7.08 3.69
C ILE A 131 -12.42 -6.09 2.78
N ASP A 132 -11.11 -6.32 2.58
CA ASP A 132 -10.28 -5.49 1.73
C ASP A 132 -10.78 -5.48 0.28
N ASP A 133 -11.42 -6.57 -0.20
CA ASP A 133 -12.02 -6.60 -1.52
C ASP A 133 -13.16 -5.59 -1.66
N SER A 134 -14.03 -5.51 -0.66
CA SER A 134 -15.13 -4.54 -0.64
C SER A 134 -14.59 -3.11 -0.61
N ILE A 135 -13.57 -2.86 0.21
CA ILE A 135 -12.92 -1.55 0.29
C ILE A 135 -12.25 -1.22 -1.04
N ARG A 136 -11.48 -2.14 -1.63
CA ARG A 136 -10.81 -1.95 -2.93
C ARG A 136 -11.80 -1.63 -4.03
N HIS A 137 -12.93 -2.32 -4.06
CA HIS A 137 -13.96 -2.09 -5.06
C HIS A 137 -14.67 -0.74 -4.86
N ALA A 138 -14.93 -0.34 -3.62
CA ALA A 138 -15.45 0.99 -3.31
C ALA A 138 -14.46 2.10 -3.74
N VAL A 139 -13.16 1.92 -3.45
CA VAL A 139 -12.09 2.82 -3.92
C VAL A 139 -12.07 2.90 -5.45
N THR A 140 -12.17 1.76 -6.13
CA THR A 140 -12.26 1.72 -7.61
C THR A 140 -13.46 2.53 -8.10
N LYS A 141 -14.66 2.35 -7.52
CA LYS A 141 -15.87 3.07 -7.95
C LYS A 141 -15.82 4.59 -7.73
N LEU A 142 -15.02 5.03 -6.77
CA LEU A 142 -14.81 6.45 -6.48
C LEU A 142 -13.63 7.05 -7.27
N SER A 143 -12.96 6.26 -8.12
CA SER A 143 -11.78 6.68 -8.86
C SER A 143 -12.08 6.93 -10.34
N HIS A 144 -11.31 7.83 -10.96
CA HIS A 144 -11.50 8.22 -12.36
C HIS A 144 -10.56 7.45 -13.32
N THR A 145 -9.40 7.04 -12.82
CA THR A 145 -8.37 6.34 -13.60
C THR A 145 -7.83 5.15 -12.81
N HIS A 146 -7.61 4.04 -13.50
CA HIS A 146 -7.26 2.78 -12.86
C HIS A 146 -5.98 2.20 -13.48
N PHE A 147 -4.96 2.01 -12.66
CA PHE A 147 -3.73 1.32 -13.03
C PHE A 147 -3.74 -0.06 -12.39
N VAL A 148 -3.97 -1.08 -13.19
CA VAL A 148 -4.19 -2.46 -12.75
C VAL A 148 -3.02 -3.37 -13.08
N GLY A 149 -2.85 -4.45 -12.30
CA GLY A 149 -1.72 -5.36 -12.43
C GLY A 149 -1.78 -6.27 -13.65
N ASN A 150 -2.98 -6.65 -14.11
CA ASN A 150 -3.14 -7.69 -15.14
C ASN A 150 -4.50 -7.63 -15.84
N GLU A 151 -4.68 -8.47 -16.89
CA GLU A 151 -5.92 -8.54 -17.67
C GLU A 151 -7.13 -8.98 -16.84
N LYS A 152 -6.96 -9.85 -15.84
CA LYS A 152 -8.08 -10.30 -14.98
C LYS A 152 -8.61 -9.14 -14.12
N ALA A 153 -7.70 -8.34 -13.58
CA ALA A 153 -8.04 -7.14 -12.83
C ALA A 153 -8.73 -6.10 -13.74
N LYS A 154 -8.22 -5.87 -14.96
CA LYS A 154 -8.85 -4.99 -15.96
C LYS A 154 -10.27 -5.42 -16.29
N LYS A 155 -10.48 -6.70 -16.58
CA LYS A 155 -11.82 -7.25 -16.84
C LYS A 155 -12.77 -7.01 -15.66
N ARG A 156 -12.30 -7.19 -14.42
CA ARG A 156 -13.12 -6.99 -13.22
C ARG A 156 -13.50 -5.53 -13.06
N VAL A 157 -12.55 -4.61 -13.14
CA VAL A 157 -12.77 -3.17 -13.05
C VAL A 157 -13.76 -2.71 -14.14
N THR A 158 -13.61 -3.16 -15.37
CA THR A 158 -14.54 -2.85 -16.46
C THR A 158 -15.95 -3.43 -16.21
N LYS A 159 -16.06 -4.66 -15.66
CA LYS A 159 -17.35 -5.25 -15.28
C LYS A 159 -18.05 -4.50 -14.13
N MET A 160 -17.31 -3.80 -13.30
CA MET A 160 -17.85 -2.91 -12.28
C MET A 160 -18.41 -1.61 -12.86
N GLY A 161 -18.35 -1.41 -14.18
CA GLY A 161 -18.89 -0.24 -14.87
C GLY A 161 -17.87 0.86 -15.14
N GLU A 162 -16.58 0.62 -14.92
CA GLU A 162 -15.55 1.60 -15.25
C GLU A 162 -15.27 1.63 -16.75
N GLN A 163 -15.02 2.82 -17.29
CA GLN A 163 -14.76 2.98 -18.73
C GLN A 163 -13.42 2.35 -19.11
N LYS A 164 -13.45 1.42 -20.05
CA LYS A 164 -12.27 0.65 -20.50
C LYS A 164 -11.07 1.53 -20.90
N LYS A 165 -11.34 2.73 -21.46
CA LYS A 165 -10.30 3.70 -21.84
C LYS A 165 -9.54 4.30 -20.66
N ASN A 166 -10.12 4.25 -19.45
CA ASN A 166 -9.52 4.76 -18.21
C ASN A 166 -8.86 3.65 -17.38
N VAL A 167 -8.79 2.40 -17.91
CA VAL A 167 -8.20 1.25 -17.21
C VAL A 167 -6.93 0.81 -17.95
N PHE A 168 -5.78 1.03 -17.33
CA PHE A 168 -4.45 0.77 -17.88
C PHE A 168 -3.80 -0.41 -17.17
N ILE A 169 -3.28 -1.39 -17.92
CA ILE A 169 -2.49 -2.49 -17.38
C ILE A 169 -1.05 -2.00 -17.29
N VAL A 170 -0.51 -1.97 -16.08
CA VAL A 170 0.84 -1.48 -15.79
C VAL A 170 1.74 -2.53 -15.12
N GLY A 171 1.22 -3.71 -14.82
CA GLY A 171 1.94 -4.71 -14.05
C GLY A 171 1.98 -4.39 -12.57
N SER A 172 2.88 -5.04 -11.83
CA SER A 172 3.11 -4.77 -10.41
C SER A 172 4.34 -3.89 -10.21
N ALA A 173 4.21 -2.87 -9.39
CA ALA A 173 5.32 -1.99 -9.02
C ALA A 173 6.46 -2.72 -8.27
N ASP A 174 6.19 -3.88 -7.68
CA ASP A 174 7.22 -4.73 -7.06
C ASP A 174 8.18 -5.30 -8.09
N SER A 175 7.72 -5.57 -9.32
CA SER A 175 8.55 -6.10 -10.39
C SER A 175 9.72 -5.16 -10.73
N ASP A 176 9.49 -3.86 -10.73
CA ASP A 176 10.53 -2.86 -10.98
C ASP A 176 11.62 -2.91 -9.90
N THR A 177 11.23 -3.16 -8.66
CA THR A 177 12.17 -3.29 -7.54
C THR A 177 12.97 -4.57 -7.63
N ILE A 178 12.30 -5.70 -7.92
CA ILE A 178 12.93 -7.04 -8.02
C ILE A 178 13.88 -7.10 -9.21
N LEU A 179 13.50 -6.54 -10.35
CA LEU A 179 14.31 -6.52 -11.56
C LEU A 179 15.40 -5.44 -11.55
N SER A 180 15.39 -4.56 -10.55
CA SER A 180 16.40 -3.51 -10.45
C SER A 180 17.77 -4.10 -10.11
N LYS A 181 18.83 -3.62 -10.79
CA LYS A 181 20.23 -3.96 -10.46
C LYS A 181 20.71 -3.37 -9.13
N LYS A 182 19.84 -2.70 -8.39
CA LYS A 182 20.14 -1.99 -7.12
C LYS A 182 19.79 -2.81 -5.88
N LEU A 183 19.50 -4.09 -6.01
CA LEU A 183 19.26 -4.96 -4.86
C LEU A 183 20.58 -5.17 -4.09
N PRO A 184 20.52 -5.22 -2.75
CA PRO A 184 21.68 -5.52 -1.94
C PRO A 184 22.17 -6.95 -2.22
N SER A 185 23.47 -7.20 -2.08
CA SER A 185 24.04 -8.53 -2.26
C SER A 185 23.45 -9.51 -1.25
N LEU A 186 23.34 -10.80 -1.63
CA LEU A 186 22.84 -11.85 -0.76
C LEU A 186 23.65 -11.94 0.54
N ASN A 187 24.98 -11.83 0.45
CA ASN A 187 25.87 -11.88 1.62
C ASN A 187 25.58 -10.73 2.60
N TYR A 188 25.36 -9.51 2.08
CA TYR A 188 24.98 -8.38 2.92
C TYR A 188 23.64 -8.63 3.62
N VAL A 189 22.64 -9.16 2.90
CA VAL A 189 21.32 -9.48 3.46
C VAL A 189 21.41 -10.59 4.50
N LYS A 190 22.14 -11.68 4.22
CA LYS A 190 22.37 -12.77 5.17
C LYS A 190 23.01 -12.27 6.46
N LYS A 191 24.05 -11.45 6.37
CA LYS A 191 24.70 -10.83 7.53
C LYS A 191 23.77 -9.93 8.33
N ARG A 192 22.96 -9.11 7.65
CA ARG A 192 22.02 -8.19 8.30
C ARG A 192 20.91 -8.89 9.08
N TYR A 193 20.50 -10.07 8.65
CA TYR A 193 19.40 -10.84 9.27
C TYR A 193 19.88 -12.09 9.98
N ASP A 194 21.17 -12.20 10.26
CA ASP A 194 21.81 -13.33 10.98
C ASP A 194 21.47 -14.71 10.38
N ILE A 195 21.40 -14.77 9.04
CA ILE A 195 21.15 -16.01 8.31
C ILE A 195 22.45 -16.76 8.11
N ILE A 196 22.68 -17.78 8.95
CA ILE A 196 23.91 -18.59 8.94
C ILE A 196 23.86 -19.79 7.98
N PHE A 197 22.67 -20.09 7.43
CA PHE A 197 22.45 -21.26 6.58
C PHE A 197 22.78 -20.97 5.11
N ASP A 198 23.41 -21.94 4.43
CA ASP A 198 23.64 -21.83 2.98
C ASP A 198 22.37 -22.07 2.18
N LYS A 199 21.56 -23.03 2.59
CA LYS A 199 20.25 -23.31 2.01
C LYS A 199 19.16 -23.09 3.06
N TYR A 200 18.16 -22.27 2.71
CA TYR A 200 17.04 -21.95 3.59
C TYR A 200 15.77 -21.67 2.78
N ALA A 201 14.64 -21.83 3.45
CA ALA A 201 13.34 -21.40 2.93
C ALA A 201 12.79 -20.26 3.79
N ILE A 202 12.21 -19.27 3.15
CA ILE A 202 11.51 -18.17 3.84
C ILE A 202 10.04 -18.52 3.89
N ILE A 203 9.46 -18.54 5.09
CA ILE A 203 8.02 -18.67 5.28
C ILE A 203 7.51 -17.31 5.74
N LEU A 204 6.79 -16.61 4.86
CA LEU A 204 6.08 -15.38 5.17
C LEU A 204 4.61 -15.73 5.43
N TRP A 205 4.12 -15.43 6.62
CA TRP A 205 2.74 -15.70 6.99
C TRP A 205 2.09 -14.44 7.56
N HIS A 206 0.97 -14.07 6.97
CA HIS A 206 0.14 -12.97 7.43
C HIS A 206 -1.10 -13.55 8.12
N PRO A 207 -1.29 -13.31 9.43
CA PRO A 207 -2.50 -13.76 10.12
C PRO A 207 -3.72 -13.00 9.61
N VAL A 208 -4.87 -13.68 9.60
CA VAL A 208 -6.15 -13.04 9.31
C VAL A 208 -6.53 -12.17 10.51
N THR A 209 -6.61 -10.86 10.31
CA THR A 209 -6.82 -9.88 11.39
C THR A 209 -8.15 -10.05 12.12
N SER A 210 -9.18 -10.57 11.46
CA SER A 210 -10.48 -10.92 12.06
C SER A 210 -10.43 -12.17 12.97
N GLU A 211 -9.32 -12.94 12.97
CA GLU A 211 -9.16 -14.18 13.71
C GLU A 211 -8.04 -14.12 14.78
N LEU A 212 -7.73 -12.96 15.30
CA LEU A 212 -6.62 -12.77 16.26
C LEU A 212 -6.69 -13.71 17.48
N LYS A 213 -7.90 -14.03 17.96
CA LYS A 213 -8.09 -15.00 19.06
C LYS A 213 -7.59 -16.43 18.72
N LYS A 214 -7.55 -16.79 17.45
CA LYS A 214 -7.06 -18.08 16.95
C LYS A 214 -5.55 -18.07 16.63
N LEU A 215 -4.92 -16.91 16.70
CA LEU A 215 -3.53 -16.69 16.27
C LEU A 215 -2.53 -17.62 16.96
N GLN A 216 -2.63 -17.76 18.29
CA GLN A 216 -1.74 -18.62 19.05
C GLN A 216 -1.85 -20.09 18.62
N ASN A 217 -3.08 -20.59 18.43
CA ASN A 217 -3.34 -21.96 17.96
C ASN A 217 -2.81 -22.18 16.54
N GLN A 218 -2.93 -21.17 15.66
CA GLN A 218 -2.41 -21.24 14.30
C GLN A 218 -0.87 -21.26 14.27
N ILE A 219 -0.21 -20.52 15.17
CA ILE A 219 1.25 -20.52 15.33
C ILE A 219 1.74 -21.85 15.86
N SER A 220 1.09 -22.41 16.90
CA SER A 220 1.45 -23.70 17.52
C SER A 220 1.35 -24.83 16.52
N LYS A 221 0.24 -24.99 15.82
CA LYS A 221 0.04 -26.02 14.77
C LYS A 221 1.14 -25.97 13.69
N ARG A 222 1.59 -24.78 13.30
CA ARG A 222 2.67 -24.64 12.31
C ARG A 222 4.05 -24.96 12.87
N ARG A 223 4.30 -24.71 14.16
CA ARG A 223 5.55 -25.14 14.83
C ARG A 223 5.64 -26.66 14.87
N GLU A 224 4.56 -27.35 15.23
CA GLU A 224 4.46 -28.81 15.24
C GLU A 224 4.70 -29.43 13.86
N THR A 225 4.10 -28.86 12.81
CA THR A 225 4.33 -29.30 11.42
C THR A 225 5.80 -29.16 10.99
N LYS A 226 6.51 -28.14 11.49
CA LYS A 226 7.95 -27.98 11.24
C LYS A 226 8.80 -29.01 11.99
N THR A 227 8.43 -29.33 13.22
CA THR A 227 9.17 -30.32 14.05
C THR A 227 9.03 -31.70 13.45
N ASN A 228 7.82 -32.09 13.01
CA ASN A 228 7.59 -33.39 12.40
C ASN A 228 8.31 -33.58 11.04
N ARG A 229 8.49 -32.51 10.25
CA ARG A 229 9.29 -32.58 9.01
C ARG A 229 10.81 -32.66 9.23
N LYS A 230 11.32 -32.24 10.40
CA LYS A 230 12.73 -32.43 10.74
C LYS A 230 13.07 -33.89 11.11
N GLN A 231 12.08 -34.70 11.48
CA GLN A 231 12.26 -36.11 11.78
C GLN A 231 12.16 -37.01 10.55
N THR A 232 11.72 -36.55 9.41
CA THR A 232 11.81 -37.28 8.14
C THR A 232 13.19 -37.07 7.54
N LYS A 233 14.21 -37.65 8.18
CA LYS A 233 15.51 -37.87 7.57
C LYS A 233 15.40 -39.16 6.75
N ILE A 234 15.38 -38.95 5.50
CA ILE A 234 15.94 -39.65 4.37
C ILE A 234 16.98 -40.72 4.84
N THR A 235 16.59 -41.94 4.74
CA THR A 235 17.47 -43.06 4.44
C THR A 235 17.70 -43.07 2.94
#